data_9c0f36a3dd03744fda9653f953582781
#
_entry.id   9c0f36a3dd03744fda9653f953582781
#
_cell.length_a   1.000
_cell.length_b   1.000
_cell.length_c   1.000
_cell.angle_alpha   90.00
_cell.angle_beta   90.00
_cell.angle_gamma   90.00
#
_symmetry.space_group_name_H-M   'P 1'
#
loop_
_entity.id
_entity.type
_entity.pdbx_description
1 polymer ?
#
loop_
_entity_poly.entity_id
_entity_poly.type
_entity_poly.pdbx_seq_one_letter_code
_entity_poly.pdbx_strand_id
1 'polypeptide(L)'
;MATTTEIRPRALVRASGGPRYAVALGVDALGTGLLRPFLLLYGVTVLGLSAPATGIAMTAGVVVGLVCMPAVGRWLDRGARSTVVAASMLVRVLGVALLQATPAGNVWLFATAALFLGIGNQAWPAAHAALVATVAHGRERDAALSAGRALRNAGLGVGALLATACLAGGTTALQALAAVTGPAYLAAAALAWSVRLRAHPATTPAEDGPGGPAPRMRALLAANVVYVFCLNVPEIALPLVLVTQLHAAPVWPAAVFVANTVLVVTLQVPITVLMSRFARRTVLALAGVVLAASYLGFLAATSLGHGWGAPAVAMVSVVCTIGEIIYAGSATALVTALAPARLLGRALARFQLSTGFGLAVSPAVITALAARGSAALWGGLAAATLLSASAVATESRGCLGESSGVRRLSPRLRRSRWSG
;
A
#
# COMPACT_ATOMS: atom_id res chain seq x y z
N MET A 1 -13.14 -26.84 19.73
CA MET A 1 -13.23 -26.67 18.27
C MET A 1 -13.86 -25.30 17.99
N ALA A 2 -13.07 -24.28 17.70
CA ALA A 2 -13.61 -22.96 17.37
C ALA A 2 -13.99 -22.98 15.89
N THR A 3 -15.27 -22.83 15.60
CA THR A 3 -15.83 -22.69 14.26
C THR A 3 -15.07 -21.61 13.52
N THR A 4 -14.40 -21.98 12.46
CA THR A 4 -13.88 -21.07 11.44
C THR A 4 -15.09 -20.32 10.88
N THR A 5 -15.34 -19.12 11.40
CA THR A 5 -16.41 -18.27 10.87
C THR A 5 -15.90 -17.79 9.50
N GLU A 6 -16.24 -18.53 8.45
CA GLU A 6 -16.06 -18.09 7.07
C GLU A 6 -16.76 -16.74 6.92
N ILE A 7 -15.96 -15.70 6.64
CA ILE A 7 -16.55 -14.39 6.32
C ILE A 7 -17.25 -14.55 4.97
N ARG A 8 -18.57 -14.61 5.00
CA ARG A 8 -19.38 -14.78 3.78
C ARG A 8 -19.08 -13.64 2.79
N PRO A 9 -18.93 -13.90 1.49
CA PRO A 9 -18.59 -12.89 0.48
C PRO A 9 -19.49 -11.64 0.54
N ARG A 10 -20.79 -11.82 0.81
CA ARG A 10 -21.74 -10.72 0.96
C ARG A 10 -21.43 -9.81 2.16
N ALA A 11 -20.97 -10.38 3.27
CA ALA A 11 -20.56 -9.61 4.46
C ALA A 11 -19.29 -8.80 4.15
N LEU A 12 -18.32 -9.40 3.44
CA LEU A 12 -17.10 -8.74 3.01
C LEU A 12 -17.37 -7.54 2.11
N VAL A 13 -18.27 -7.69 1.13
CA VAL A 13 -18.69 -6.57 0.25
C VAL A 13 -19.34 -5.44 1.06
N ARG A 14 -20.20 -5.75 2.04
CA ARG A 14 -20.81 -4.74 2.92
C ARG A 14 -19.74 -4.03 3.77
N ALA A 15 -18.83 -4.77 4.35
CA ALA A 15 -17.71 -4.25 5.17
C ALA A 15 -16.76 -3.37 4.36
N SER A 16 -16.65 -3.60 3.06
CA SER A 16 -15.84 -2.79 2.13
C SER A 16 -16.52 -1.49 1.67
N GLY A 17 -17.73 -1.16 2.14
CA GLY A 17 -18.46 0.04 1.72
C GLY A 17 -19.64 -0.24 0.78
N GLY A 18 -19.96 -1.53 0.55
CA GLY A 18 -21.10 -1.98 -0.26
C GLY A 18 -20.73 -2.28 -1.73
N PRO A 19 -21.71 -2.85 -2.49
CA PRO A 19 -21.45 -3.33 -3.85
C PRO A 19 -21.08 -2.21 -4.82
N ARG A 20 -21.68 -1.03 -4.70
CA ARG A 20 -21.38 0.13 -5.54
C ARG A 20 -19.93 0.58 -5.36
N TYR A 21 -19.44 0.56 -4.12
CA TYR A 21 -18.07 0.92 -3.84
C TYR A 21 -17.07 -0.15 -4.31
N ALA A 22 -17.40 -1.43 -4.18
CA ALA A 22 -16.58 -2.52 -4.72
C ALA A 22 -16.43 -2.42 -6.25
N VAL A 23 -17.53 -2.09 -6.97
CA VAL A 23 -17.48 -1.82 -8.42
C VAL A 23 -16.61 -0.60 -8.72
N ALA A 24 -16.77 0.50 -7.95
CA ALA A 24 -15.92 1.69 -8.09
C ALA A 24 -14.43 1.36 -7.96
N LEU A 25 -14.06 0.53 -6.97
CA LEU A 25 -12.69 0.06 -6.76
C LEU A 25 -12.16 -0.74 -7.94
N GLY A 26 -12.96 -1.67 -8.47
CA GLY A 26 -12.57 -2.50 -9.62
C GLY A 26 -12.35 -1.67 -10.88
N VAL A 27 -13.29 -0.75 -11.19
CA VAL A 27 -13.20 0.15 -12.35
C VAL A 27 -12.01 1.10 -12.22
N ASP A 28 -11.78 1.67 -11.02
CA ASP A 28 -10.64 2.52 -10.72
C ASP A 28 -9.31 1.78 -10.89
N ALA A 29 -9.22 0.55 -10.38
CA ALA A 29 -8.02 -0.26 -10.47
C ALA A 29 -7.72 -0.66 -11.92
N LEU A 30 -8.75 -1.05 -12.68
CA LEU A 30 -8.61 -1.37 -14.11
C LEU A 30 -8.10 -0.16 -14.89
N GLY A 31 -8.73 1.01 -14.73
CA GLY A 31 -8.30 2.26 -15.38
C GLY A 31 -6.85 2.63 -15.02
N THR A 32 -6.47 2.45 -13.75
CA THR A 32 -5.09 2.68 -13.30
C THR A 32 -4.12 1.71 -14.00
N GLY A 33 -4.49 0.44 -14.15
CA GLY A 33 -3.69 -0.58 -14.84
C GLY A 33 -3.53 -0.31 -16.34
N LEU A 34 -4.55 0.28 -16.98
CA LEU A 34 -4.48 0.64 -18.40
C LEU A 34 -3.45 1.72 -18.70
N LEU A 35 -3.29 2.72 -17.82
CA LEU A 35 -2.46 3.90 -18.12
C LEU A 35 -1.13 3.91 -17.36
N ARG A 36 -1.13 3.60 -16.05
CA ARG A 36 0.02 3.85 -15.17
C ARG A 36 1.33 3.19 -15.63
N PRO A 37 1.35 1.90 -16.05
CA PRO A 37 2.59 1.25 -16.51
C PRO A 37 3.14 1.89 -17.79
N PHE A 38 2.28 2.47 -18.61
CA PHE A 38 2.62 2.99 -19.93
C PHE A 38 2.71 4.52 -19.99
N LEU A 39 2.58 5.22 -18.86
CA LEU A 39 2.61 6.69 -18.83
C LEU A 39 3.94 7.25 -19.31
N LEU A 40 5.07 6.60 -18.96
CA LEU A 40 6.39 6.96 -19.47
C LEU A 40 6.46 6.78 -20.99
N LEU A 41 6.00 5.63 -21.49
CA LEU A 41 5.96 5.33 -22.92
C LEU A 41 5.07 6.34 -23.67
N TYR A 42 3.91 6.69 -23.12
CA TYR A 42 3.03 7.71 -23.66
C TYR A 42 3.75 9.05 -23.83
N GLY A 43 4.45 9.52 -22.80
CA GLY A 43 5.21 10.77 -22.84
C GLY A 43 6.30 10.77 -23.91
N VAL A 44 7.00 9.64 -24.08
CA VAL A 44 8.09 9.53 -25.05
C VAL A 44 7.57 9.32 -26.47
N THR A 45 6.61 8.42 -26.70
CA THR A 45 6.21 8.02 -28.04
C THR A 45 5.05 8.83 -28.62
N VAL A 46 4.09 9.26 -27.77
CA VAL A 46 2.94 10.06 -28.23
C VAL A 46 3.24 11.54 -28.19
N LEU A 47 3.87 12.02 -27.10
CA LEU A 47 4.15 13.43 -26.93
C LEU A 47 5.54 13.84 -27.42
N GLY A 48 6.41 12.90 -27.80
CA GLY A 48 7.77 13.19 -28.28
C GLY A 48 8.70 13.79 -27.23
N LEU A 49 8.41 13.58 -25.92
CA LEU A 49 9.23 14.10 -24.84
C LEU A 49 10.46 13.22 -24.62
N SER A 50 11.55 13.80 -24.11
CA SER A 50 12.70 12.99 -23.70
C SER A 50 12.36 12.11 -22.50
N ALA A 51 12.90 10.89 -22.45
CA ALA A 51 12.68 9.96 -21.33
C ALA A 51 13.06 10.55 -19.96
N PRO A 52 14.20 11.29 -19.82
CA PRO A 52 14.53 11.98 -18.57
C PRO A 52 13.49 13.03 -18.16
N ALA A 53 13.04 13.88 -19.08
CA ALA A 53 12.05 14.91 -18.77
C ALA A 53 10.71 14.29 -18.33
N THR A 54 10.27 13.23 -19.02
CA THR A 54 9.07 12.48 -18.67
C THR A 54 9.19 11.86 -17.28
N GLY A 55 10.32 11.21 -16.99
CA GLY A 55 10.57 10.59 -15.68
C GLY A 55 10.62 11.62 -14.55
N ILE A 56 11.26 12.77 -14.76
CA ILE A 56 11.30 13.87 -13.78
C ILE A 56 9.89 14.40 -13.52
N ALA A 57 9.09 14.64 -14.56
CA ALA A 57 7.71 15.11 -14.41
C ALA A 57 6.84 14.11 -13.62
N MET A 58 6.95 12.81 -13.89
CA MET A 58 6.26 11.76 -13.15
C MET A 58 6.70 11.72 -11.68
N THR A 59 8.00 11.82 -11.42
CA THR A 59 8.56 11.85 -10.06
C THR A 59 8.08 13.08 -9.30
N ALA A 60 8.09 14.26 -9.94
CA ALA A 60 7.54 15.49 -9.36
C ALA A 60 6.06 15.31 -8.98
N GLY A 61 5.27 14.63 -9.81
CA GLY A 61 3.88 14.29 -9.49
C GLY A 61 3.73 13.46 -8.22
N VAL A 62 4.57 12.43 -8.04
CA VAL A 62 4.60 11.61 -6.82
C VAL A 62 4.99 12.45 -5.60
N VAL A 63 6.05 13.25 -5.70
CA VAL A 63 6.53 14.10 -4.61
C VAL A 63 5.48 15.11 -4.17
N VAL A 64 4.85 15.81 -5.11
CA VAL A 64 3.76 16.77 -4.80
C VAL A 64 2.57 16.04 -4.17
N GLY A 65 2.21 14.85 -4.68
CA GLY A 65 1.18 14.02 -4.07
C GLY A 65 1.49 13.69 -2.60
N LEU A 66 2.74 13.38 -2.28
CA LEU A 66 3.18 13.14 -0.90
C LEU A 66 3.14 14.41 -0.04
N VAL A 67 3.56 15.55 -0.58
CA VAL A 67 3.49 16.86 0.11
C VAL A 67 2.05 17.24 0.44
N CYS A 68 1.08 16.84 -0.38
CA CYS A 68 -0.35 17.07 -0.12
C CYS A 68 -0.93 16.18 1.00
N MET A 69 -0.27 15.10 1.41
CA MET A 69 -0.82 14.13 2.38
C MET A 69 -1.24 14.72 3.72
N PRO A 70 -0.53 15.68 4.34
CA PRO A 70 -1.00 16.30 5.58
C PRO A 70 -2.35 17.05 5.43
N ALA A 71 -2.60 17.65 4.27
CA ALA A 71 -3.89 18.30 3.96
C ALA A 71 -5.01 17.26 3.77
N VAL A 72 -4.73 16.20 3.03
CA VAL A 72 -5.65 15.05 2.85
C VAL A 72 -6.01 14.45 4.22
N GLY A 73 -5.03 14.24 5.10
CA GLY A 73 -5.27 13.71 6.45
C GLY A 73 -6.19 14.58 7.29
N ARG A 74 -5.99 15.92 7.26
CA ARG A 74 -6.90 16.87 7.94
C ARG A 74 -8.31 16.84 7.38
N TRP A 75 -8.46 16.69 6.06
CA TRP A 75 -9.76 16.61 5.41
C TRP A 75 -10.50 15.31 5.79
N LEU A 76 -9.79 14.18 5.83
CA LEU A 76 -10.34 12.90 6.31
C LEU A 76 -10.80 12.96 7.77
N ASP A 77 -10.07 13.66 8.64
CA ASP A 77 -10.43 13.84 10.06
C ASP A 77 -11.72 14.65 10.25
N ARG A 78 -12.10 15.49 9.26
CA ARG A 78 -13.39 16.22 9.27
C ARG A 78 -14.59 15.33 8.92
N GLY A 79 -14.40 14.03 8.73
CA GLY A 79 -15.46 13.05 8.49
C GLY A 79 -15.91 12.90 7.04
N ALA A 80 -15.36 13.67 6.11
CA ALA A 80 -15.74 13.65 4.69
C ALA A 80 -15.07 12.50 3.90
N ARG A 81 -15.07 11.27 4.44
CA ARG A 81 -14.24 10.15 3.96
C ARG A 81 -14.61 9.68 2.55
N SER A 82 -15.91 9.53 2.24
CA SER A 82 -16.37 9.20 0.89
C SER A 82 -16.09 10.32 -0.11
N THR A 83 -16.22 11.57 0.33
CA THR A 83 -15.91 12.74 -0.51
C THR A 83 -14.43 12.79 -0.90
N VAL A 84 -13.51 12.47 0.03
CA VAL A 84 -12.07 12.44 -0.27
C VAL A 84 -11.72 11.31 -1.23
N VAL A 85 -12.38 10.13 -1.12
CA VAL A 85 -12.23 9.05 -2.11
C VAL A 85 -12.67 9.53 -3.50
N ALA A 86 -13.87 10.08 -3.62
CA ALA A 86 -14.37 10.59 -4.90
C ALA A 86 -13.50 11.73 -5.45
N ALA A 87 -13.05 12.66 -4.59
CA ALA A 87 -12.16 13.75 -4.99
C ALA A 87 -10.81 13.22 -5.50
N SER A 88 -10.23 12.19 -4.87
CA SER A 88 -8.98 11.58 -5.34
C SER A 88 -9.13 10.96 -6.74
N MET A 89 -10.30 10.42 -7.06
CA MET A 89 -10.61 9.90 -8.39
C MET A 89 -10.84 11.04 -9.39
N LEU A 90 -11.59 12.10 -9.02
CA LEU A 90 -11.83 13.26 -9.87
C LEU A 90 -10.53 14.03 -10.22
N VAL A 91 -9.64 14.16 -9.26
CA VAL A 91 -8.31 14.75 -9.49
C VAL A 91 -7.55 13.97 -10.57
N ARG A 92 -7.67 12.63 -10.60
CA ARG A 92 -7.07 11.81 -11.66
C ARG A 92 -7.80 11.95 -13.00
N VAL A 93 -9.11 12.17 -13.01
CA VAL A 93 -9.84 12.52 -14.26
C VAL A 93 -9.25 13.78 -14.87
N LEU A 94 -9.02 14.83 -14.07
CA LEU A 94 -8.37 16.04 -14.53
C LEU A 94 -6.97 15.78 -15.06
N GLY A 95 -6.20 14.94 -14.38
CA GLY A 95 -4.86 14.52 -14.84
C GLY A 95 -4.90 13.84 -16.21
N VAL A 96 -5.86 12.92 -16.43
CA VAL A 96 -6.01 12.25 -17.75
C VAL A 96 -6.51 13.21 -18.81
N ALA A 97 -7.45 14.11 -18.48
CA ALA A 97 -7.93 15.12 -19.42
C ALA A 97 -6.81 16.06 -19.88
N LEU A 98 -5.98 16.53 -18.94
CA LEU A 98 -4.80 17.33 -19.25
C LEU A 98 -3.78 16.53 -20.09
N LEU A 99 -3.56 15.26 -19.78
CA LEU A 99 -2.68 14.39 -20.55
C LEU A 99 -3.12 14.29 -22.01
N GLN A 100 -4.42 14.11 -22.25
CA GLN A 100 -4.98 14.03 -23.60
C GLN A 100 -4.97 15.39 -24.34
N ALA A 101 -5.11 16.48 -23.60
CA ALA A 101 -5.03 17.84 -24.14
C ALA A 101 -3.57 18.30 -24.38
N THR A 102 -2.57 17.51 -23.99
CA THR A 102 -1.16 17.89 -24.08
C THR A 102 -0.68 17.83 -25.54
N PRO A 103 -0.27 18.96 -26.16
CA PRO A 103 0.35 18.95 -27.49
C PRO A 103 1.72 18.26 -27.45
N ALA A 104 2.14 17.74 -28.60
CA ALA A 104 3.50 17.18 -28.75
C ALA A 104 4.56 18.21 -28.32
N GLY A 105 5.58 17.76 -27.61
CA GLY A 105 6.69 18.59 -27.11
C GLY A 105 6.39 19.42 -25.85
N ASN A 106 5.14 19.48 -25.38
CA ASN A 106 4.79 20.33 -24.22
C ASN A 106 5.02 19.59 -22.88
N VAL A 107 6.26 19.67 -22.38
CA VAL A 107 6.65 19.05 -21.09
C VAL A 107 5.91 19.65 -19.89
N TRP A 108 5.56 20.93 -19.91
CA TRP A 108 4.93 21.60 -18.77
C TRP A 108 3.48 21.14 -18.55
N LEU A 109 2.72 20.97 -19.63
CA LEU A 109 1.36 20.47 -19.53
C LEU A 109 1.35 18.99 -19.14
N PHE A 110 2.29 18.19 -19.68
CA PHE A 110 2.50 16.80 -19.22
C PHE A 110 2.86 16.74 -17.72
N ALA A 111 3.76 17.62 -17.26
CA ALA A 111 4.12 17.69 -15.83
C ALA A 111 2.90 18.03 -14.97
N THR A 112 2.06 18.98 -15.41
CA THR A 112 0.82 19.32 -14.73
C THR A 112 -0.14 18.13 -14.68
N ALA A 113 -0.31 17.39 -15.78
CA ALA A 113 -1.09 16.14 -15.80
C ALA A 113 -0.53 15.12 -14.80
N ALA A 114 0.78 14.93 -14.78
CA ALA A 114 1.46 14.01 -13.84
C ALA A 114 1.28 14.45 -12.38
N LEU A 115 1.23 15.76 -12.07
CA LEU A 115 0.94 16.28 -10.73
C LEU A 115 -0.46 15.85 -10.27
N PHE A 116 -1.49 16.05 -11.08
CA PHE A 116 -2.86 15.65 -10.75
C PHE A 116 -2.98 14.13 -10.56
N LEU A 117 -2.38 13.35 -11.47
CA LEU A 117 -2.33 11.89 -11.33
C LEU A 117 -1.61 11.46 -10.04
N GLY A 118 -0.48 12.09 -9.72
CA GLY A 118 0.29 11.83 -8.50
C GLY A 118 -0.51 12.14 -7.23
N ILE A 119 -1.13 13.32 -7.13
CA ILE A 119 -1.96 13.71 -5.98
C ILE A 119 -3.07 12.69 -5.75
N GLY A 120 -3.84 12.35 -6.80
CA GLY A 120 -4.94 11.40 -6.68
C GLY A 120 -4.48 9.99 -6.29
N ASN A 121 -3.36 9.51 -6.86
CA ASN A 121 -2.79 8.21 -6.55
C ASN A 121 -2.27 8.11 -5.12
N GLN A 122 -1.69 9.18 -4.56
CA GLN A 122 -1.20 9.19 -3.17
C GLN A 122 -2.33 9.36 -2.16
N ALA A 123 -3.37 10.14 -2.47
CA ALA A 123 -4.48 10.39 -1.57
C ALA A 123 -5.41 9.16 -1.41
N TRP A 124 -5.60 8.39 -2.48
CA TRP A 124 -6.57 7.31 -2.54
C TRP A 124 -6.39 6.22 -1.46
N PRO A 125 -5.19 5.66 -1.18
CA PRO A 125 -5.04 4.57 -0.21
C PRO A 125 -5.43 4.97 1.21
N ALA A 126 -5.08 6.19 1.63
CA ALA A 126 -5.46 6.73 2.94
C ALA A 126 -6.98 6.97 3.03
N ALA A 127 -7.58 7.51 1.97
CA ALA A 127 -9.01 7.77 1.88
C ALA A 127 -9.82 6.47 1.90
N HIS A 128 -9.40 5.44 1.13
CA HIS A 128 -9.99 4.11 1.13
C HIS A 128 -9.94 3.47 2.52
N ALA A 129 -8.76 3.46 3.16
CA ALA A 129 -8.60 2.87 4.49
C ALA A 129 -9.46 3.60 5.55
N ALA A 130 -9.56 4.93 5.48
CA ALA A 130 -10.42 5.71 6.36
C ALA A 130 -11.90 5.41 6.15
N LEU A 131 -12.34 5.23 4.89
CA LEU A 131 -13.72 4.89 4.56
C LEU A 131 -14.08 3.49 5.09
N VAL A 132 -13.26 2.48 4.83
CA VAL A 132 -13.47 1.12 5.35
C VAL A 132 -13.51 1.11 6.88
N ALA A 133 -12.62 1.86 7.54
CA ALA A 133 -12.60 1.98 9.00
C ALA A 133 -13.83 2.69 9.59
N THR A 134 -14.66 3.35 8.76
CA THR A 134 -15.96 3.91 9.19
C THR A 134 -17.06 2.86 9.24
N VAL A 135 -16.99 1.88 8.34
CA VAL A 135 -18.06 0.89 8.12
C VAL A 135 -17.79 -0.41 8.88
N ALA A 136 -16.53 -0.80 8.99
CA ALA A 136 -16.11 -2.08 9.54
C ALA A 136 -15.16 -1.94 10.73
N HIS A 137 -15.20 -2.90 11.66
CA HIS A 137 -14.39 -2.90 12.87
C HIS A 137 -13.69 -4.26 13.07
N GLY A 138 -12.60 -4.26 13.83
CA GLY A 138 -11.89 -5.48 14.21
C GLY A 138 -11.44 -6.32 13.01
N ARG A 139 -11.75 -7.62 13.06
CA ARG A 139 -11.36 -8.61 12.03
C ARG A 139 -12.07 -8.38 10.69
N GLU A 140 -13.31 -7.91 10.71
CA GLU A 140 -14.08 -7.60 9.50
C GLU A 140 -13.44 -6.44 8.72
N ARG A 141 -12.96 -5.39 9.42
CA ARG A 141 -12.21 -4.30 8.81
C ARG A 141 -10.92 -4.79 8.16
N ASP A 142 -10.17 -5.64 8.84
CA ASP A 142 -8.89 -6.17 8.33
C ASP A 142 -9.12 -7.00 7.05
N ALA A 143 -10.15 -7.83 7.03
CA ALA A 143 -10.57 -8.59 5.85
C ALA A 143 -11.03 -7.68 4.70
N ALA A 144 -11.81 -6.62 4.99
CA ALA A 144 -12.28 -5.66 3.99
C ALA A 144 -11.13 -4.87 3.35
N LEU A 145 -10.16 -4.41 4.15
CA LEU A 145 -8.95 -3.75 3.64
C LEU A 145 -8.14 -4.67 2.73
N SER A 146 -8.01 -5.93 3.10
CA SER A 146 -7.30 -6.94 2.30
C SER A 146 -8.04 -7.29 1.01
N ALA A 147 -9.37 -7.39 1.05
CA ALA A 147 -10.18 -7.60 -0.14
C ALA A 147 -10.08 -6.43 -1.12
N GLY A 148 -10.11 -5.19 -0.60
CA GLY A 148 -9.89 -3.99 -1.40
C GLY A 148 -8.51 -4.00 -2.08
N ARG A 149 -7.46 -4.45 -1.37
CA ARG A 149 -6.12 -4.59 -1.94
C ARG A 149 -6.04 -5.68 -3.01
N ALA A 150 -6.62 -6.85 -2.76
CA ALA A 150 -6.68 -7.94 -3.74
C ALA A 150 -7.41 -7.52 -5.01
N LEU A 151 -8.58 -6.86 -4.87
CA LEU A 151 -9.35 -6.34 -5.99
C LEU A 151 -8.56 -5.29 -6.79
N ARG A 152 -7.84 -4.40 -6.08
CA ARG A 152 -6.99 -3.40 -6.71
C ARG A 152 -5.87 -4.05 -7.51
N ASN A 153 -5.15 -5.02 -6.93
CA ASN A 153 -4.07 -5.72 -7.62
C ASN A 153 -4.58 -6.51 -8.83
N ALA A 154 -5.72 -7.18 -8.70
CA ALA A 154 -6.37 -7.85 -9.82
C ALA A 154 -6.74 -6.89 -10.95
N GLY A 155 -7.37 -5.74 -10.62
CA GLY A 155 -7.73 -4.72 -11.59
C GLY A 155 -6.51 -4.10 -12.27
N LEU A 156 -5.45 -3.79 -11.51
CA LEU A 156 -4.18 -3.30 -12.05
C LEU A 156 -3.55 -4.31 -13.00
N GLY A 157 -3.50 -5.60 -12.61
CA GLY A 157 -2.93 -6.67 -13.43
C GLY A 157 -3.71 -6.88 -14.74
N VAL A 158 -5.04 -6.98 -14.65
CA VAL A 158 -5.90 -7.13 -15.84
C VAL A 158 -5.76 -5.90 -16.76
N GLY A 159 -5.78 -4.69 -16.19
CA GLY A 159 -5.61 -3.46 -16.95
C GLY A 159 -4.27 -3.41 -17.67
N ALA A 160 -3.17 -3.78 -16.99
CA ALA A 160 -1.84 -3.83 -17.58
C ALA A 160 -1.73 -4.87 -18.70
N LEU A 161 -2.33 -6.05 -18.52
CA LEU A 161 -2.36 -7.10 -19.57
C LEU A 161 -3.15 -6.64 -20.81
N LEU A 162 -4.32 -6.03 -20.61
CA LEU A 162 -5.11 -5.48 -21.71
C LEU A 162 -4.34 -4.38 -22.46
N ALA A 163 -3.69 -3.47 -21.71
CA ALA A 163 -2.88 -2.43 -22.32
C ALA A 163 -1.68 -3.02 -23.09
N THR A 164 -1.00 -4.04 -22.54
CA THR A 164 0.10 -4.73 -23.22
C THR A 164 -0.38 -5.37 -24.52
N ALA A 165 -1.55 -6.02 -24.52
CA ALA A 165 -2.13 -6.61 -25.73
C ALA A 165 -2.47 -5.55 -26.81
N CYS A 166 -2.80 -4.33 -26.38
CA CYS A 166 -3.09 -3.22 -27.30
C CYS A 166 -1.84 -2.53 -27.86
N LEU A 167 -0.65 -2.73 -27.27
CA LEU A 167 0.59 -2.02 -27.68
C LEU A 167 0.98 -2.26 -29.12
N ALA A 168 0.56 -3.37 -29.76
CA ALA A 168 0.76 -3.61 -31.18
C ALA A 168 0.13 -2.54 -32.08
N GLY A 169 -0.89 -1.80 -31.59
CA GLY A 169 -1.51 -0.65 -32.27
C GLY A 169 -0.72 0.65 -32.19
N GLY A 170 0.46 0.66 -31.58
CA GLY A 170 1.37 1.81 -31.52
C GLY A 170 0.80 3.01 -30.73
N THR A 171 1.07 4.22 -31.22
CA THR A 171 0.66 5.48 -30.58
C THR A 171 -0.85 5.64 -30.49
N THR A 172 -1.60 5.19 -31.49
CA THR A 172 -3.07 5.23 -31.50
C THR A 172 -3.66 4.39 -30.35
N ALA A 173 -3.09 3.22 -30.10
CA ALA A 173 -3.53 2.38 -29.00
C ALA A 173 -3.25 3.04 -27.63
N LEU A 174 -2.08 3.66 -27.46
CA LEU A 174 -1.76 4.40 -26.24
C LEU A 174 -2.71 5.59 -25.99
N GLN A 175 -3.07 6.32 -27.05
CA GLN A 175 -4.07 7.38 -26.97
C GLN A 175 -5.45 6.83 -26.60
N ALA A 176 -5.87 5.71 -27.19
CA ALA A 176 -7.14 5.06 -26.87
C ALA A 176 -7.17 4.57 -25.42
N LEU A 177 -6.08 3.98 -24.91
CA LEU A 177 -5.96 3.57 -23.49
C LEU A 177 -6.10 4.76 -22.54
N ALA A 178 -5.46 5.90 -22.85
CA ALA A 178 -5.64 7.12 -22.08
C ALA A 178 -7.09 7.64 -22.17
N ALA A 179 -7.71 7.60 -23.36
CA ALA A 179 -9.08 8.03 -23.56
C ALA A 179 -10.11 7.19 -22.78
N VAL A 180 -9.90 5.88 -22.66
CA VAL A 180 -10.77 4.99 -21.87
C VAL A 180 -10.55 5.15 -20.35
N THR A 181 -9.33 5.48 -19.93
CA THR A 181 -8.99 5.65 -18.51
C THR A 181 -9.74 6.84 -17.87
N GLY A 182 -9.93 7.94 -18.58
CA GLY A 182 -10.67 9.10 -18.08
C GLY A 182 -12.11 8.78 -17.69
N PRO A 183 -12.95 8.25 -18.60
CA PRO A 183 -14.29 7.76 -18.29
C PRO A 183 -14.32 6.70 -17.19
N ALA A 184 -13.35 5.78 -17.13
CA ALA A 184 -13.25 4.79 -16.05
C ALA A 184 -13.10 5.47 -14.68
N TYR A 185 -12.19 6.43 -14.54
CA TYR A 185 -12.04 7.20 -13.31
C TYR A 185 -13.28 8.04 -12.98
N LEU A 186 -13.94 8.62 -13.98
CA LEU A 186 -15.17 9.38 -13.78
C LEU A 186 -16.31 8.48 -13.30
N ALA A 187 -16.49 7.30 -13.89
CA ALA A 187 -17.47 6.33 -13.45
C ALA A 187 -17.18 5.84 -12.02
N ALA A 188 -15.92 5.56 -11.70
CA ALA A 188 -15.50 5.19 -10.35
C ALA A 188 -15.77 6.33 -9.35
N ALA A 189 -15.49 7.58 -9.70
CA ALA A 189 -15.77 8.75 -8.88
C ALA A 189 -17.28 8.93 -8.63
N ALA A 190 -18.11 8.81 -9.65
CA ALA A 190 -19.56 8.90 -9.54
C ALA A 190 -20.15 7.80 -8.64
N LEU A 191 -19.66 6.56 -8.80
CA LEU A 191 -20.05 5.44 -7.93
C LEU A 191 -19.60 5.68 -6.48
N ALA A 192 -18.37 6.10 -6.26
CA ALA A 192 -17.85 6.40 -4.92
C ALA A 192 -18.61 7.58 -4.28
N TRP A 193 -18.96 8.61 -5.05
CA TRP A 193 -19.76 9.74 -4.58
C TRP A 193 -21.17 9.32 -4.18
N SER A 194 -21.78 8.34 -4.88
CA SER A 194 -23.10 7.81 -4.56
C SER A 194 -23.17 7.08 -3.21
N VAL A 195 -22.01 6.65 -2.71
CA VAL A 195 -21.86 5.98 -1.40
C VAL A 195 -21.66 7.05 -0.33
N ARG A 196 -22.76 7.69 0.09
CA ARG A 196 -22.77 8.74 1.11
C ARG A 196 -22.62 8.15 2.51
N LEU A 197 -21.46 7.64 2.85
CA LEU A 197 -21.13 7.22 4.21
C LEU A 197 -20.65 8.45 5.01
N ARG A 198 -21.53 8.97 5.86
CA ARG A 198 -21.12 9.94 6.90
C ARG A 198 -20.56 9.17 8.08
N ALA A 199 -19.37 9.52 8.53
CA ALA A 199 -18.95 9.09 9.85
C ALA A 199 -19.97 9.64 10.84
N HIS A 200 -20.69 8.76 11.55
CA HIS A 200 -21.44 9.20 12.71
C HIS A 200 -20.43 9.88 13.66
N PRO A 201 -20.71 11.09 14.14
CA PRO A 201 -19.95 11.61 15.28
C PRO A 201 -20.01 10.50 16.34
N ALA A 202 -18.87 10.13 16.88
CA ALA A 202 -18.84 9.12 17.93
C ALA A 202 -19.79 9.58 19.06
N THR A 203 -20.95 8.95 19.15
CA THR A 203 -22.00 9.24 20.14
C THR A 203 -21.66 8.70 21.51
N THR A 204 -20.53 8.05 21.63
CA THR A 204 -19.94 7.75 22.93
C THR A 204 -18.78 8.73 23.12
N PRO A 205 -18.78 9.59 24.14
CA PRO A 205 -17.56 10.21 24.62
C PRO A 205 -16.69 9.05 25.10
N ALA A 206 -15.83 8.53 24.21
CA ALA A 206 -14.75 7.69 24.67
C ALA A 206 -13.99 8.52 25.71
N GLU A 207 -13.63 7.90 26.81
CA GLU A 207 -12.91 8.47 27.96
C GLU A 207 -11.54 9.11 27.61
N ASP A 208 -11.33 9.42 26.36
CA ASP A 208 -10.23 10.22 25.84
C ASP A 208 -10.57 11.71 26.05
N GLY A 209 -10.25 12.23 27.21
CA GLY A 209 -10.31 13.65 27.52
C GLY A 209 -9.70 14.52 26.40
N PRO A 210 -10.11 15.80 26.28
CA PRO A 210 -9.60 16.71 25.27
C PRO A 210 -8.09 16.88 25.48
N GLY A 211 -7.25 16.22 24.70
CA GLY A 211 -5.81 16.44 24.71
C GLY A 211 -4.90 15.21 24.82
N GLY A 212 -5.41 13.99 24.73
CA GLY A 212 -4.52 12.82 24.71
C GLY A 212 -3.46 12.93 23.61
N PRO A 213 -2.16 12.61 23.90
CA PRO A 213 -1.08 12.73 22.94
C PRO A 213 -1.36 11.83 21.71
N ALA A 214 -0.97 12.31 20.54
CA ALA A 214 -1.05 11.49 19.31
C ALA A 214 -0.30 10.17 19.54
N PRO A 215 -0.85 9.02 19.09
CA PRO A 215 -0.23 7.71 19.31
C PRO A 215 1.21 7.71 18.80
N ARG A 216 2.13 7.17 19.59
CA ARG A 216 3.53 7.00 19.20
C ARG A 216 3.61 5.97 18.08
N MET A 217 3.74 6.42 16.83
CA MET A 217 3.81 5.58 15.64
C MET A 217 5.18 5.66 14.96
N ARG A 218 6.18 6.23 15.64
CA ARG A 218 7.49 6.50 14.99
C ARG A 218 8.18 5.22 14.53
N ALA A 219 8.24 4.21 15.39
CA ALA A 219 8.85 2.92 15.03
C ALA A 219 8.07 2.23 13.90
N LEU A 220 6.74 2.26 13.95
CA LEU A 220 5.89 1.73 12.89
C LEU A 220 6.13 2.43 11.55
N LEU A 221 6.20 3.77 11.54
CA LEU A 221 6.42 4.55 10.31
C LEU A 221 7.84 4.33 9.75
N ALA A 222 8.85 4.26 10.61
CA ALA A 222 10.22 3.96 10.20
C ALA A 222 10.35 2.52 9.66
N ALA A 223 9.76 1.54 10.35
CA ALA A 223 9.73 0.17 9.88
C ALA A 223 8.98 0.02 8.56
N ASN A 224 7.90 0.78 8.37
CA ASN A 224 7.13 0.77 7.13
C ASN A 224 7.96 1.23 5.91
N VAL A 225 8.85 2.22 6.08
CA VAL A 225 9.77 2.65 5.01
C VAL A 225 10.64 1.49 4.53
N VAL A 226 11.11 0.65 5.45
CA VAL A 226 11.94 -0.52 5.11
C VAL A 226 11.08 -1.66 4.53
N TYR A 227 9.97 -1.98 5.18
CA TYR A 227 9.12 -3.09 4.75
C TYR A 227 8.56 -2.89 3.35
N VAL A 228 8.25 -1.66 2.97
CA VAL A 228 7.67 -1.37 1.64
C VAL A 228 8.64 -1.69 0.49
N PHE A 229 9.93 -1.86 0.77
CA PHE A 229 10.90 -2.29 -0.23
C PHE A 229 10.56 -3.66 -0.82
N CYS A 230 9.88 -4.54 -0.06
CA CYS A 230 9.44 -5.85 -0.55
C CYS A 230 8.55 -5.75 -1.81
N LEU A 231 7.82 -4.64 -1.98
CA LEU A 231 6.97 -4.42 -3.15
C LEU A 231 7.79 -4.20 -4.43
N ASN A 232 9.01 -3.66 -4.30
CA ASN A 232 9.92 -3.43 -5.43
C ASN A 232 10.92 -4.59 -5.65
N VAL A 233 10.92 -5.61 -4.79
CA VAL A 233 11.77 -6.80 -4.97
C VAL A 233 11.40 -7.57 -6.24
N PRO A 234 10.12 -7.95 -6.49
CA PRO A 234 9.75 -8.66 -7.72
C PRO A 234 9.88 -7.80 -8.99
N GLU A 235 9.76 -6.47 -8.85
CA GLU A 235 9.78 -5.56 -10.00
C GLU A 235 11.19 -5.09 -10.38
N ILE A 236 12.11 -4.98 -9.43
CA ILE A 236 13.43 -4.37 -9.63
C ILE A 236 14.56 -5.33 -9.25
N ALA A 237 14.56 -5.83 -7.99
CA ALA A 237 15.68 -6.58 -7.47
C ALA A 237 15.83 -7.94 -8.16
N LEU A 238 14.73 -8.70 -8.31
CA LEU A 238 14.77 -10.03 -8.89
C LEU A 238 15.09 -10.01 -10.39
N PRO A 239 14.47 -9.16 -11.25
CA PRO A 239 14.89 -9.05 -12.64
C PRO A 239 16.36 -8.65 -12.78
N LEU A 240 16.83 -7.69 -11.98
CA LEU A 240 18.23 -7.26 -11.99
C LEU A 240 19.16 -8.45 -11.69
N VAL A 241 18.93 -9.17 -10.60
CA VAL A 241 19.78 -10.30 -10.19
C VAL A 241 19.68 -11.47 -11.16
N LEU A 242 18.49 -11.83 -11.60
CA LEU A 242 18.29 -12.95 -12.55
C LEU A 242 19.00 -12.69 -13.87
N VAL A 243 18.94 -11.47 -14.41
CA VAL A 243 19.52 -11.13 -15.70
C VAL A 243 21.03 -10.87 -15.58
N THR A 244 21.46 -10.05 -14.61
CA THR A 244 22.86 -9.59 -14.56
C THR A 244 23.80 -10.51 -13.79
N GLN A 245 23.30 -11.25 -12.79
CA GLN A 245 24.15 -12.11 -11.95
C GLN A 245 24.02 -13.60 -12.31
N LEU A 246 22.79 -14.06 -12.56
CA LEU A 246 22.52 -15.45 -12.89
C LEU A 246 22.45 -15.72 -14.41
N HIS A 247 22.46 -14.68 -15.25
CA HIS A 247 22.32 -14.76 -16.71
C HIS A 247 21.14 -15.65 -17.11
N ALA A 248 20.06 -15.58 -16.33
CA ALA A 248 18.87 -16.41 -16.52
C ALA A 248 18.07 -15.96 -17.75
N ALA A 249 17.38 -16.90 -18.41
CA ALA A 249 16.49 -16.61 -19.51
C ALA A 249 15.39 -15.60 -19.10
N PRO A 250 14.94 -14.69 -20.00
CA PRO A 250 13.92 -13.66 -19.69
C PRO A 250 12.58 -14.20 -19.18
N VAL A 251 12.30 -15.48 -19.39
CA VAL A 251 11.11 -16.15 -18.86
C VAL A 251 11.08 -16.17 -17.33
N TRP A 252 12.22 -16.22 -16.65
CA TRP A 252 12.29 -16.31 -15.19
C TRP A 252 11.78 -15.04 -14.48
N PRO A 253 12.27 -13.83 -14.82
CA PRO A 253 11.70 -12.59 -14.25
C PRO A 253 10.21 -12.46 -14.50
N ALA A 254 9.75 -12.79 -15.72
CA ALA A 254 8.34 -12.74 -16.06
C ALA A 254 7.51 -13.73 -15.24
N ALA A 255 7.97 -14.98 -15.11
CA ALA A 255 7.30 -16.01 -14.32
C ALA A 255 7.21 -15.63 -12.83
N VAL A 256 8.28 -15.09 -12.25
CA VAL A 256 8.30 -14.61 -10.85
C VAL A 256 7.30 -13.47 -10.66
N PHE A 257 7.25 -12.51 -11.57
CA PHE A 257 6.32 -11.39 -11.47
C PHE A 257 4.85 -11.85 -11.59
N VAL A 258 4.55 -12.74 -12.54
CA VAL A 258 3.20 -13.31 -12.70
C VAL A 258 2.82 -14.14 -11.47
N ALA A 259 3.72 -14.98 -10.97
CA ALA A 259 3.48 -15.78 -9.77
C ALA A 259 3.20 -14.89 -8.55
N ASN A 260 4.00 -13.83 -8.33
CA ASN A 260 3.76 -12.85 -7.26
C ASN A 260 2.35 -12.26 -7.40
N THR A 261 1.96 -11.78 -8.58
CA THR A 261 0.64 -11.19 -8.81
C THR A 261 -0.49 -12.17 -8.52
N VAL A 262 -0.39 -13.42 -9.01
CA VAL A 262 -1.41 -14.46 -8.77
C VAL A 262 -1.51 -14.78 -7.28
N LEU A 263 -0.39 -14.98 -6.60
CA LEU A 263 -0.36 -15.27 -5.16
C LEU A 263 -0.96 -14.12 -4.34
N VAL A 264 -0.61 -12.87 -4.64
CA VAL A 264 -1.18 -11.71 -3.95
C VAL A 264 -2.69 -11.64 -4.14
N VAL A 265 -3.19 -11.80 -5.39
CA VAL A 265 -4.63 -11.74 -5.66
C VAL A 265 -5.39 -12.86 -4.95
N THR A 266 -4.87 -14.07 -4.95
CA THR A 266 -5.55 -15.27 -4.42
C THR A 266 -5.40 -15.42 -2.92
N LEU A 267 -4.21 -15.14 -2.35
CA LEU A 267 -3.89 -15.43 -0.96
C LEU A 267 -4.02 -14.23 -0.02
N GLN A 268 -4.17 -12.99 -0.53
CA GLN A 268 -4.24 -11.77 0.31
C GLN A 268 -5.33 -11.86 1.38
N VAL A 269 -6.56 -12.23 0.99
CA VAL A 269 -7.69 -12.33 1.93
C VAL A 269 -7.55 -13.54 2.86
N PRO A 270 -7.34 -14.76 2.38
CA PRO A 270 -7.15 -15.93 3.25
C PRO A 270 -6.07 -15.75 4.31
N ILE A 271 -4.88 -15.28 3.93
CA ILE A 271 -3.78 -15.08 4.86
C ILE A 271 -4.12 -13.99 5.88
N THR A 272 -4.72 -12.86 5.45
CA THR A 272 -5.09 -11.80 6.39
C THR A 272 -6.14 -12.27 7.39
N VAL A 273 -7.15 -13.01 6.96
CA VAL A 273 -8.17 -13.59 7.85
C VAL A 273 -7.53 -14.59 8.82
N LEU A 274 -6.62 -15.44 8.35
CA LEU A 274 -5.87 -16.36 9.19
C LEU A 274 -5.06 -15.62 10.26
N MET A 275 -4.34 -14.57 9.85
CA MET A 275 -3.48 -13.79 10.73
C MET A 275 -4.25 -12.84 11.66
N SER A 276 -5.51 -12.50 11.37
CA SER A 276 -6.32 -11.59 12.18
C SER A 276 -6.67 -12.14 13.58
N ARG A 277 -6.41 -13.42 13.84
CA ARG A 277 -6.54 -14.05 15.16
C ARG A 277 -5.39 -13.69 16.12
N PHE A 278 -4.27 -13.23 15.58
CA PHE A 278 -3.09 -12.87 16.36
C PHE A 278 -3.01 -11.35 16.57
N ALA A 279 -2.19 -10.94 17.54
CA ALA A 279 -1.95 -9.52 17.78
C ALA A 279 -1.29 -8.88 16.54
N ARG A 280 -1.85 -7.77 16.04
CA ARG A 280 -1.41 -7.12 14.79
C ARG A 280 0.08 -6.75 14.77
N ARG A 281 0.65 -6.35 15.93
CA ARG A 281 2.09 -6.07 16.07
C ARG A 281 2.93 -7.33 15.87
N THR A 282 2.50 -8.44 16.46
CA THR A 282 3.17 -9.74 16.31
C THR A 282 3.14 -10.19 14.84
N VAL A 283 1.99 -10.02 14.17
CA VAL A 283 1.84 -10.37 12.75
C VAL A 283 2.75 -9.50 11.88
N LEU A 284 2.84 -8.19 12.17
CA LEU A 284 3.74 -7.30 11.43
C LEU A 284 5.23 -7.63 11.67
N ALA A 285 5.60 -7.98 12.91
CA ALA A 285 6.96 -8.46 13.20
C ALA A 285 7.26 -9.78 12.49
N LEU A 286 6.30 -10.73 12.48
CA LEU A 286 6.40 -11.97 11.73
C LEU A 286 6.60 -11.73 10.22
N ALA A 287 5.88 -10.77 9.63
CA ALA A 287 6.09 -10.37 8.24
C ALA A 287 7.56 -9.99 8.00
N GLY A 288 8.15 -9.17 8.88
CA GLY A 288 9.55 -8.79 8.80
C GLY A 288 10.51 -9.98 8.90
N VAL A 289 10.23 -10.95 9.77
CA VAL A 289 11.04 -12.16 9.88
C VAL A 289 10.95 -13.00 8.60
N VAL A 290 9.76 -13.20 8.05
CA VAL A 290 9.55 -13.95 6.80
C VAL A 290 10.25 -13.25 5.62
N LEU A 291 10.12 -11.92 5.50
CA LEU A 291 10.81 -11.15 4.48
C LEU A 291 12.34 -11.25 4.62
N ALA A 292 12.86 -11.10 5.82
CA ALA A 292 14.31 -11.21 6.06
C ALA A 292 14.81 -12.62 5.74
N ALA A 293 14.08 -13.67 6.13
CA ALA A 293 14.41 -15.05 5.76
C ALA A 293 14.40 -15.25 4.24
N SER A 294 13.44 -14.65 3.51
CA SER A 294 13.44 -14.71 2.05
C SER A 294 14.62 -13.98 1.42
N TYR A 295 15.05 -12.84 1.97
CA TYR A 295 16.26 -12.14 1.50
C TYR A 295 17.52 -12.98 1.71
N LEU A 296 17.67 -13.65 2.85
CA LEU A 296 18.76 -14.60 3.06
C LEU A 296 18.63 -15.82 2.13
N GLY A 297 17.42 -16.26 1.86
CA GLY A 297 17.14 -17.28 0.86
C GLY A 297 17.57 -16.87 -0.56
N PHE A 298 17.33 -15.62 -0.97
CA PHE A 298 17.83 -15.09 -2.24
C PHE A 298 19.36 -15.03 -2.27
N LEU A 299 20.00 -14.66 -1.14
CA LEU A 299 21.46 -14.70 -1.04
C LEU A 299 21.99 -16.12 -1.27
N ALA A 300 21.39 -17.11 -0.60
CA ALA A 300 21.74 -18.52 -0.80
C ALA A 300 21.44 -19.01 -2.21
N ALA A 301 20.29 -18.63 -2.79
CA ALA A 301 19.92 -19.02 -4.14
C ALA A 301 20.90 -18.47 -5.22
N THR A 302 21.38 -17.25 -5.05
CA THR A 302 22.36 -16.65 -5.96
C THR A 302 23.73 -17.33 -5.92
N SER A 303 24.07 -18.00 -4.81
CA SER A 303 25.33 -18.78 -4.70
C SER A 303 25.29 -20.12 -5.46
N LEU A 304 24.10 -20.61 -5.86
CA LEU A 304 23.95 -21.87 -6.61
C LEU A 304 24.35 -21.79 -8.09
N GLY A 305 24.64 -20.59 -8.57
CA GLY A 305 25.12 -20.37 -9.96
C GLY A 305 24.06 -20.57 -11.04
N HIS A 306 24.50 -20.72 -12.29
CA HIS A 306 23.66 -20.64 -13.48
C HIS A 306 22.62 -21.76 -13.65
N GLY A 307 22.81 -22.95 -13.07
CA GLY A 307 21.88 -24.07 -13.24
C GLY A 307 20.68 -23.98 -12.30
N TRP A 308 20.94 -23.94 -11.00
CA TRP A 308 19.92 -24.01 -9.95
C TRP A 308 19.53 -22.67 -9.36
N GLY A 309 20.30 -21.61 -9.64
CA GLY A 309 20.05 -20.27 -9.06
C GLY A 309 18.68 -19.71 -9.44
N ALA A 310 18.29 -19.71 -10.71
CA ALA A 310 17.02 -19.15 -11.14
C ALA A 310 15.79 -19.92 -10.60
N PRO A 311 15.72 -21.27 -10.67
CA PRO A 311 14.68 -22.04 -9.99
C PRO A 311 14.61 -21.79 -8.47
N ALA A 312 15.75 -21.71 -7.80
CA ALA A 312 15.81 -21.44 -6.36
C ALA A 312 15.28 -20.04 -6.03
N VAL A 313 15.66 -19.02 -6.81
CA VAL A 313 15.11 -17.65 -6.68
C VAL A 313 13.60 -17.65 -6.86
N ALA A 314 13.06 -18.39 -7.85
CA ALA A 314 11.63 -18.50 -8.07
C ALA A 314 10.91 -19.14 -6.86
N MET A 315 11.47 -20.18 -6.26
CA MET A 315 10.92 -20.81 -5.05
C MET A 315 10.96 -19.87 -3.84
N VAL A 316 12.06 -19.18 -3.61
CA VAL A 316 12.19 -18.21 -2.52
C VAL A 316 11.26 -17.02 -2.74
N SER A 317 10.97 -16.62 -3.98
CA SER A 317 10.05 -15.52 -4.27
C SER A 317 8.62 -15.81 -3.77
N VAL A 318 8.20 -17.07 -3.72
CA VAL A 318 6.91 -17.46 -3.10
C VAL A 318 6.89 -17.12 -1.61
N VAL A 319 7.98 -17.42 -0.89
CA VAL A 319 8.11 -17.08 0.55
C VAL A 319 8.12 -15.56 0.74
N CYS A 320 8.84 -14.83 -0.12
CA CYS A 320 8.86 -13.37 -0.11
C CYS A 320 7.46 -12.78 -0.32
N THR A 321 6.71 -13.32 -1.28
CA THR A 321 5.31 -12.92 -1.54
C THR A 321 4.40 -13.17 -0.34
N ILE A 322 4.57 -14.29 0.37
CA ILE A 322 3.84 -14.56 1.61
C ILE A 322 4.17 -13.50 2.67
N GLY A 323 5.44 -13.14 2.83
CA GLY A 323 5.88 -12.05 3.71
C GLY A 323 5.27 -10.70 3.32
N GLU A 324 5.23 -10.37 2.04
CA GLU A 324 4.56 -9.19 1.48
C GLU A 324 3.07 -9.15 1.84
N ILE A 325 2.36 -10.27 1.63
CA ILE A 325 0.93 -10.39 1.93
C ILE A 325 0.66 -10.16 3.42
N ILE A 326 1.46 -10.77 4.30
CA ILE A 326 1.34 -10.61 5.76
C ILE A 326 1.60 -9.14 6.15
N TYR A 327 2.67 -8.53 5.62
CA TYR A 327 2.98 -7.11 5.83
C TYR A 327 1.82 -6.22 5.38
N ALA A 328 1.39 -6.39 4.16
CA ALA A 328 0.36 -5.57 3.53
C ALA A 328 -0.99 -5.63 4.26
N GLY A 329 -1.37 -6.81 4.74
CA GLY A 329 -2.59 -7.03 5.53
C GLY A 329 -2.51 -6.47 6.95
N SER A 330 -1.34 -6.53 7.58
CA SER A 330 -1.17 -6.14 9.00
C SER A 330 -0.82 -4.67 9.21
N ALA A 331 -0.04 -4.05 8.33
CA ALA A 331 0.47 -2.69 8.53
C ALA A 331 -0.66 -1.65 8.57
N THR A 332 -1.51 -1.59 7.56
CA THR A 332 -2.67 -0.68 7.54
C THR A 332 -3.67 -1.00 8.65
N ALA A 333 -3.89 -2.30 8.93
CA ALA A 333 -4.75 -2.76 10.02
C ALA A 333 -4.25 -2.28 11.39
N LEU A 334 -2.93 -2.28 11.61
CA LEU A 334 -2.32 -1.77 12.83
C LEU A 334 -2.50 -0.25 12.97
N VAL A 335 -2.25 0.52 11.90
CA VAL A 335 -2.48 1.98 11.90
C VAL A 335 -3.91 2.32 12.27
N THR A 336 -4.88 1.65 11.63
CA THR A 336 -6.30 1.89 11.90
C THR A 336 -6.76 1.44 13.30
N ALA A 337 -6.02 0.52 13.94
CA ALA A 337 -6.29 0.09 15.30
C ALA A 337 -5.68 1.01 16.37
N LEU A 338 -4.53 1.62 16.07
CA LEU A 338 -3.82 2.50 17.00
C LEU A 338 -4.35 3.95 16.99
N ALA A 339 -4.89 4.39 15.86
CA ALA A 339 -5.31 5.76 15.69
C ALA A 339 -6.71 6.01 16.28
N PRO A 340 -6.87 7.00 17.18
CA PRO A 340 -8.19 7.46 17.61
C PRO A 340 -9.02 7.92 16.41
N ALA A 341 -10.33 7.75 16.46
CA ALA A 341 -11.25 8.09 15.35
C ALA A 341 -11.07 9.54 14.84
N ARG A 342 -10.79 10.49 15.78
CA ARG A 342 -10.54 11.93 15.49
C ARG A 342 -9.22 12.22 14.78
N LEU A 343 -8.23 11.31 14.84
CA LEU A 343 -6.89 11.46 14.26
C LEU A 343 -6.60 10.43 13.17
N LEU A 344 -7.59 9.61 12.79
CA LEU A 344 -7.42 8.50 11.87
C LEU A 344 -6.92 8.96 10.50
N GLY A 345 -7.46 10.04 9.96
CA GLY A 345 -7.05 10.59 8.68
C GLY A 345 -5.59 11.01 8.67
N ARG A 346 -5.16 11.75 9.71
CA ARG A 346 -3.75 12.17 9.86
C ARG A 346 -2.81 10.99 10.08
N ALA A 347 -3.23 9.94 10.80
CA ALA A 347 -2.44 8.74 11.00
C ALA A 347 -2.23 7.98 9.67
N LEU A 348 -3.30 7.79 8.90
CA LEU A 348 -3.25 7.15 7.58
C LEU A 348 -2.45 7.98 6.56
N ALA A 349 -2.57 9.32 6.61
CA ALA A 349 -1.77 10.20 5.76
C ALA A 349 -0.27 10.09 6.07
N ARG A 350 0.13 10.05 7.36
CA ARG A 350 1.53 9.82 7.76
C ARG A 350 2.02 8.44 7.34
N PHE A 351 1.18 7.43 7.46
CA PHE A 351 1.50 6.08 7.00
C PHE A 351 1.70 6.05 5.48
N GLN A 352 0.80 6.68 4.71
CA GLN A 352 0.96 6.79 3.26
C GLN A 352 2.20 7.60 2.86
N LEU A 353 2.54 8.64 3.61
CA LEU A 353 3.78 9.40 3.40
C LEU A 353 5.01 8.50 3.57
N SER A 354 5.06 7.68 4.64
CA SER A 354 6.17 6.73 4.85
C SER A 354 6.23 5.66 3.76
N THR A 355 5.06 5.15 3.30
CA THR A 355 4.97 4.21 2.18
C THR A 355 5.48 4.82 0.89
N GLY A 356 5.00 6.01 0.53
CA GLY A 356 5.42 6.70 -0.69
C GLY A 356 6.91 7.08 -0.68
N PHE A 357 7.42 7.51 0.46
CA PHE A 357 8.86 7.78 0.62
C PHE A 357 9.69 6.50 0.41
N GLY A 358 9.31 5.40 1.08
CA GLY A 358 9.99 4.12 0.92
C GLY A 358 9.98 3.61 -0.53
N LEU A 359 8.83 3.69 -1.21
CA LEU A 359 8.73 3.32 -2.64
C LEU A 359 9.57 4.22 -3.54
N ALA A 360 9.68 5.51 -3.24
CA ALA A 360 10.48 6.44 -4.03
C ALA A 360 11.99 6.21 -3.87
N VAL A 361 12.44 5.82 -2.66
CA VAL A 361 13.86 5.63 -2.35
C VAL A 361 14.34 4.20 -2.67
N SER A 362 13.45 3.20 -2.60
CA SER A 362 13.83 1.79 -2.72
C SER A 362 14.54 1.42 -4.04
N PRO A 363 14.19 1.96 -5.24
CA PRO A 363 14.92 1.64 -6.45
C PRO A 363 16.40 2.04 -6.38
N ALA A 364 16.68 3.26 -5.87
CA ALA A 364 18.04 3.77 -5.72
C ALA A 364 18.85 2.96 -4.70
N VAL A 365 18.22 2.60 -3.57
CA VAL A 365 18.89 1.78 -2.53
C VAL A 365 19.16 0.37 -3.05
N ILE A 366 18.16 -0.28 -3.69
CA ILE A 366 18.30 -1.63 -4.25
C ILE A 366 19.43 -1.66 -5.29
N THR A 367 19.45 -0.72 -6.23
CA THR A 367 20.49 -0.67 -7.27
C THR A 367 21.87 -0.35 -6.72
N ALA A 368 21.97 0.57 -5.76
CA ALA A 368 23.23 0.90 -5.09
C ALA A 368 23.79 -0.28 -4.26
N LEU A 369 22.94 -1.04 -3.61
CA LEU A 369 23.35 -2.25 -2.87
C LEU A 369 23.71 -3.38 -3.85
N ALA A 370 22.95 -3.56 -4.92
CA ALA A 370 23.22 -4.56 -5.95
C ALA A 370 24.57 -4.34 -6.63
N ALA A 371 24.96 -3.07 -6.85
CA ALA A 371 26.28 -2.72 -7.40
C ALA A 371 27.45 -3.13 -6.48
N ARG A 372 27.18 -3.33 -5.19
CA ARG A 372 28.17 -3.83 -4.21
C ARG A 372 28.17 -5.35 -4.04
N GLY A 373 27.31 -6.04 -4.79
CA GLY A 373 27.19 -7.49 -4.81
C GLY A 373 25.97 -8.05 -4.03
N SER A 374 25.71 -9.35 -4.25
CA SER A 374 24.54 -10.04 -3.67
C SER A 374 24.51 -10.00 -2.14
N ALA A 375 25.66 -10.11 -1.48
CA ALA A 375 25.74 -10.06 -0.01
C ALA A 375 25.34 -8.68 0.54
N ALA A 376 25.74 -7.59 -0.12
CA ALA A 376 25.38 -6.24 0.28
C ALA A 376 23.86 -6.00 0.06
N LEU A 377 23.32 -6.46 -1.09
CA LEU A 377 21.90 -6.32 -1.40
C LEU A 377 21.04 -7.11 -0.42
N TRP A 378 21.18 -8.41 -0.41
CA TRP A 378 20.30 -9.29 0.33
C TRP A 378 20.56 -9.26 1.84
N GLY A 379 21.85 -9.22 2.24
CA GLY A 379 22.23 -9.07 3.65
C GLY A 379 21.80 -7.73 4.23
N GLY A 380 21.97 -6.63 3.47
CA GLY A 380 21.55 -5.30 3.88
C GLY A 380 20.02 -5.20 4.05
N LEU A 381 19.25 -5.72 3.09
CA LEU A 381 17.78 -5.77 3.19
C LEU A 381 17.32 -6.65 4.36
N ALA A 382 17.93 -7.82 4.55
CA ALA A 382 17.60 -8.71 5.68
C ALA A 382 17.87 -8.04 7.03
N ALA A 383 19.05 -7.44 7.21
CA ALA A 383 19.41 -6.76 8.45
C ALA A 383 18.47 -5.58 8.75
N ALA A 384 18.23 -4.70 7.77
CA ALA A 384 17.31 -3.57 7.94
C ALA A 384 15.90 -4.02 8.30
N THR A 385 15.42 -5.11 7.67
CA THR A 385 14.08 -5.66 7.91
C THR A 385 13.97 -6.30 9.30
N LEU A 386 15.00 -7.04 9.76
CA LEU A 386 15.04 -7.61 11.11
C LEU A 386 15.10 -6.53 12.19
N LEU A 387 15.92 -5.49 12.00
CA LEU A 387 15.95 -4.34 12.90
C LEU A 387 14.59 -3.64 12.99
N SER A 388 13.90 -3.51 11.86
CA SER A 388 12.55 -2.95 11.81
C SER A 388 11.53 -3.85 12.52
N ALA A 389 11.62 -5.17 12.36
CA ALA A 389 10.76 -6.14 13.05
C ALA A 389 10.95 -6.09 14.56
N SER A 390 12.20 -6.03 15.03
CA SER A 390 12.52 -5.90 16.45
C SER A 390 12.00 -4.60 17.06
N ALA A 391 12.15 -3.46 16.34
CA ALA A 391 11.64 -2.17 16.79
C ALA A 391 10.10 -2.17 16.95
N VAL A 392 9.37 -2.76 15.99
CA VAL A 392 7.91 -2.91 16.08
C VAL A 392 7.50 -3.83 17.24
N ALA A 393 8.24 -4.90 17.49
CA ALA A 393 7.96 -5.84 18.57
C ALA A 393 8.23 -5.25 19.97
N THR A 394 9.29 -4.44 20.13
CA THR A 394 9.70 -3.87 21.42
C THR A 394 8.85 -2.67 21.84
N GLU A 395 8.33 -1.87 20.92
CA GLU A 395 7.44 -0.74 21.22
C GLU A 395 6.19 -1.17 22.03
N SER A 396 5.84 -2.48 22.00
CA SER A 396 4.73 -3.04 22.78
C SER A 396 5.04 -3.20 24.27
N ARG A 397 6.31 -3.40 24.65
CA ARG A 397 6.69 -3.65 26.04
C ARG A 397 6.73 -2.38 26.89
N GLY A 398 7.02 -1.23 26.29
CA GLY A 398 7.00 0.06 26.95
C GLY A 398 5.61 0.48 27.43
N CYS A 399 4.55 0.19 26.67
CA CYS A 399 3.18 0.55 27.06
C CYS A 399 2.59 -0.34 28.17
N LEU A 400 3.05 -1.57 28.32
CA LEU A 400 2.60 -2.48 29.40
C LEU A 400 3.31 -2.18 30.73
N GLY A 401 4.52 -1.62 30.70
CA GLY A 401 5.27 -1.22 31.88
C GLY A 401 4.69 0.03 32.56
N GLU A 402 4.19 1.00 31.79
CA GLU A 402 3.59 2.21 32.35
C GLU A 402 2.19 1.97 32.99
N SER A 403 1.41 1.03 32.45
CA SER A 403 0.08 0.69 33.01
C SER A 403 0.15 -0.12 34.31
N SER A 404 1.24 -0.87 34.54
CA SER A 404 1.45 -1.60 35.79
C SER A 404 2.02 -0.73 36.92
N GLY A 405 2.66 0.37 36.59
CA GLY A 405 3.18 1.34 37.57
C GLY A 405 2.10 2.20 38.24
N VAL A 406 1.03 2.53 37.53
CA VAL A 406 -0.06 3.39 38.04
C VAL A 406 -1.04 2.63 38.95
N ARG A 407 -1.08 1.30 38.91
CA ARG A 407 -1.96 0.50 39.79
C ARG A 407 -1.40 0.20 41.18
N ARG A 408 -0.18 0.62 41.53
CA ARG A 408 0.43 0.36 42.84
C ARG A 408 0.36 1.51 43.84
N LEU A 409 -0.34 2.59 43.55
CA LEU A 409 -0.53 3.69 44.48
C LEU A 409 -2.02 3.90 44.76
N SER A 410 -2.58 3.12 45.64
CA SER A 410 -3.44 3.48 46.77
C SER A 410 -4.29 2.28 47.26
N PRO A 411 -3.95 1.74 48.44
CA PRO A 411 -4.98 1.47 49.42
C PRO A 411 -4.55 1.98 50.80
N ARG A 412 -4.66 3.25 51.06
CA ARG A 412 -4.72 3.76 52.43
C ARG A 412 -5.52 5.05 52.40
N LEU A 413 -6.80 4.98 52.80
CA LEU A 413 -7.57 6.02 53.48
C LEU A 413 -9.07 5.74 53.31
N ARG A 414 -9.56 4.72 54.07
CA ARG A 414 -10.94 4.66 54.52
C ARG A 414 -11.00 3.90 55.86
N ARG A 415 -10.54 4.54 56.90
CA ARG A 415 -11.01 4.28 58.28
C ARG A 415 -11.02 5.62 59.00
N SER A 416 -12.20 6.17 59.21
CA SER A 416 -12.64 6.89 60.38
C SER A 416 -13.91 7.62 60.05
N ARG A 417 -14.84 7.30 60.76
CA ARG A 417 -15.75 7.85 61.71
C ARG A 417 -17.20 7.75 61.27
N TRP A 418 -17.87 6.80 61.90
CA TRP A 418 -19.22 6.97 62.37
C TRP A 418 -19.20 6.63 63.83
N SER A 419 -19.34 7.62 64.69
CA SER A 419 -19.79 7.58 66.08
C SER A 419 -20.29 8.98 66.41
N GLY A 420 -21.56 9.08 66.65
CA GLY A 420 -22.28 10.29 67.08
C GLY A 420 -23.67 10.32 66.54
#